data_f6d3565e127a13df2a9ef93741e27352
#
_entry.id   f6d3565e127a13df2a9ef93741e27352
#
_cell.length_a   1.000
_cell.length_b   1.000
_cell.length_c   1.000
_cell.angle_alpha   90.00
_cell.angle_beta   90.00
_cell.angle_gamma   90.00
#
_symmetry.space_group_name_H-M   'P 1'
#
loop_
_entity.id
_entity.type
_entity.pdbx_description
1 polymer ?
#
loop_
_entity_poly.entity_id
_entity_poly.type
_entity_poly.pdbx_seq_one_letter_code
_entity_poly.pdbx_strand_id
1 'polypeptide(L)'
;GSIQIAGRVVENGTYKMLEALHFDVNKVKHAAGIAPIAPVDPDGLKAMGKTNDAVLFGGRTYYYVESETKDDIKALAEKLPSSAADGYGKPFYDIFKEANFDFYQIDKGMFAPAEVVINDLTTGELFREGFVNVELLKKSFGV
;
A
#
# COMPACT_ATOMS: atom_id res chain seq x y z
N GLY A 1 9.92 -14.33 -5.33
CA GLY A 1 8.98 -13.31 -5.29
C GLY A 1 8.56 -12.68 -3.97
N SER A 2 8.24 -13.48 -2.91
CA SER A 2 7.63 -12.90 -1.68
C SER A 2 8.50 -11.85 -1.00
N ILE A 3 9.80 -12.06 -0.90
CA ILE A 3 10.74 -11.09 -0.30
C ILE A 3 10.83 -9.84 -1.17
N GLN A 4 10.92 -10.00 -2.48
CA GLN A 4 11.02 -8.90 -3.42
C GLN A 4 9.78 -7.97 -3.34
N ILE A 5 8.59 -8.53 -3.32
CA ILE A 5 7.35 -7.76 -3.27
C ILE A 5 7.20 -7.07 -1.90
N ALA A 6 7.51 -7.77 -0.79
CA ALA A 6 7.51 -7.16 0.54
C ALA A 6 8.49 -5.97 0.59
N GLY A 7 9.65 -6.09 -0.03
CA GLY A 7 10.64 -5.01 -0.12
C GLY A 7 10.19 -3.78 -0.90
N ARG A 8 9.13 -3.88 -1.69
CA ARG A 8 8.55 -2.77 -2.46
C ARG A 8 7.47 -1.99 -1.72
N VAL A 9 7.26 -2.23 -0.44
CA VAL A 9 6.18 -1.58 0.32
C VAL A 9 6.27 -0.04 0.26
N VAL A 10 7.46 0.54 0.33
CA VAL A 10 7.68 1.99 0.19
C VAL A 10 7.33 2.46 -1.23
N GLU A 11 7.79 1.73 -2.23
CA GLU A 11 7.53 2.03 -3.65
C GLU A 11 6.02 2.02 -3.95
N ASN A 12 5.27 1.09 -3.38
CA ASN A 12 3.82 1.03 -3.57
C ASN A 12 3.13 2.31 -3.10
N GLY A 13 3.55 2.87 -1.97
CA GLY A 13 3.02 4.15 -1.49
C GLY A 13 3.37 5.31 -2.42
N THR A 14 4.62 5.43 -2.85
CA THR A 14 5.03 6.50 -3.77
C THR A 14 4.41 6.33 -5.17
N TYR A 15 4.21 5.11 -5.62
CA TYR A 15 3.47 4.83 -6.86
C TYR A 15 2.03 5.37 -6.78
N LYS A 16 1.31 5.09 -5.69
CA LYS A 16 -0.04 5.62 -5.49
C LYS A 16 -0.05 7.15 -5.40
N MET A 17 0.91 7.74 -4.69
CA MET A 17 1.05 9.20 -4.62
C MET A 17 1.12 9.81 -6.02
N LEU A 18 1.96 9.25 -6.89
CA LEU A 18 2.19 9.77 -8.23
C LEU A 18 1.02 9.47 -9.17
N GLU A 19 0.64 8.20 -9.28
CA GLU A 19 -0.26 7.71 -10.34
C GLU A 19 -1.75 7.89 -10.01
N ALA A 20 -2.14 7.80 -8.75
CA ALA A 20 -3.53 7.89 -8.34
C ALA A 20 -3.88 9.22 -7.67
N LEU A 21 -2.98 9.79 -6.90
CA LEU A 21 -3.23 11.00 -6.10
C LEU A 21 -2.56 12.25 -6.68
N HIS A 22 -1.77 12.10 -7.74
CA HIS A 22 -1.09 13.20 -8.46
C HIS A 22 -0.26 14.11 -7.55
N PHE A 23 0.40 13.51 -6.56
CA PHE A 23 1.29 14.21 -5.65
C PHE A 23 2.74 14.15 -6.19
N ASP A 24 3.46 15.26 -6.05
CA ASP A 24 4.87 15.33 -6.47
C ASP A 24 5.76 14.53 -5.51
N VAL A 25 6.18 13.35 -5.96
CA VAL A 25 7.03 12.45 -5.15
C VAL A 25 8.43 13.00 -4.89
N ASN A 26 8.87 14.04 -5.60
CA ASN A 26 10.13 14.72 -5.31
C ASN A 26 10.12 15.43 -3.96
N LYS A 27 8.95 15.69 -3.39
CA LYS A 27 8.77 16.26 -2.05
C LYS A 27 9.03 15.24 -0.93
N VAL A 28 9.04 13.94 -1.25
CA VAL A 28 9.37 12.88 -0.29
C VAL A 28 10.89 12.83 -0.14
N LYS A 29 11.40 13.19 1.04
CA LYS A 29 12.85 13.29 1.32
C LYS A 29 13.42 12.03 1.92
N HIS A 30 12.66 11.37 2.77
CA HIS A 30 13.02 10.09 3.37
C HIS A 30 11.80 9.19 3.44
N ALA A 31 12.03 7.89 3.36
CA ALA A 31 10.99 6.90 3.53
C ALA A 31 11.55 5.62 4.15
N ALA A 32 10.72 4.96 4.93
CA ALA A 32 10.99 3.64 5.47
C ALA A 32 9.71 2.82 5.43
N GLY A 33 9.85 1.51 5.41
CA GLY A 33 8.70 0.61 5.40
C GLY A 33 9.03 -0.75 5.95
N ILE A 34 7.96 -1.45 6.34
CA ILE A 34 8.01 -2.83 6.81
C ILE A 34 6.79 -3.57 6.28
N ALA A 35 6.98 -4.80 5.84
CA ALA A 35 5.89 -5.66 5.41
C ALA A 35 6.19 -7.11 5.82
N PRO A 36 5.16 -7.90 6.15
CA PRO A 36 5.36 -9.32 6.37
C PRO A 36 5.74 -10.02 5.07
N ILE A 37 6.48 -11.10 5.18
CA ILE A 37 6.79 -11.97 4.05
C ILE A 37 5.70 -13.04 3.96
N ALA A 38 5.03 -13.10 2.82
CA ALA A 38 3.97 -14.07 2.60
C ALA A 38 4.50 -15.51 2.59
N PRO A 39 3.70 -16.48 3.08
CA PRO A 39 4.05 -17.88 2.99
C PRO A 39 4.15 -18.34 1.52
N VAL A 40 5.01 -19.33 1.31
CA VAL A 40 5.19 -19.94 -0.02
C VAL A 40 3.92 -20.72 -0.41
N ASP A 41 3.53 -20.61 -1.66
CA ASP A 41 2.44 -21.39 -2.24
C ASP A 41 2.93 -22.05 -3.53
N PRO A 42 2.63 -23.33 -3.76
CA PRO A 42 3.03 -24.00 -5.00
C PRO A 42 2.29 -23.48 -6.24
N ASP A 43 1.11 -22.90 -6.06
CA ASP A 43 0.38 -22.20 -7.12
C ASP A 43 0.92 -20.78 -7.26
N GLY A 44 1.53 -20.46 -8.39
CA GLY A 44 2.15 -19.15 -8.64
C GLY A 44 1.17 -17.97 -8.58
N LEU A 45 -0.09 -18.15 -8.99
CA LEU A 45 -1.10 -17.10 -8.93
C LEU A 45 -1.54 -16.85 -7.49
N LYS A 46 -1.70 -17.91 -6.70
CA LYS A 46 -2.01 -17.78 -5.26
C LYS A 46 -0.83 -17.17 -4.49
N ALA A 47 0.40 -17.61 -4.81
CA ALA A 47 1.60 -17.02 -4.24
C ALA A 47 1.69 -15.52 -4.50
N MET A 48 1.39 -15.11 -5.73
CA MET A 48 1.33 -13.69 -6.10
C MET A 48 0.24 -12.95 -5.30
N GLY A 49 -0.94 -13.53 -5.16
CA GLY A 49 -2.02 -12.97 -4.35
C GLY A 49 -1.59 -12.74 -2.90
N LYS A 50 -1.01 -13.75 -2.27
CA LYS A 50 -0.55 -13.68 -0.87
C LYS A 50 0.53 -12.62 -0.66
N THR A 51 1.47 -12.49 -1.59
CA THR A 51 2.53 -11.49 -1.45
C THR A 51 2.04 -10.06 -1.65
N ASN A 52 1.05 -9.84 -2.52
CA ASN A 52 0.37 -8.55 -2.60
C ASN A 52 -0.42 -8.25 -1.33
N ASP A 53 -1.15 -9.21 -0.78
CA ASP A 53 -1.90 -9.06 0.48
C ASP A 53 -0.98 -8.74 1.66
N ALA A 54 0.24 -9.25 1.68
CA ALA A 54 1.23 -8.90 2.68
C ALA A 54 1.49 -7.39 2.73
N VAL A 55 1.50 -6.72 1.59
CA VAL A 55 1.64 -5.27 1.49
C VAL A 55 0.32 -4.56 1.77
N LEU A 56 -0.75 -4.95 1.10
CA LEU A 56 -2.06 -4.29 1.16
C LEU A 56 -2.71 -4.36 2.55
N PHE A 57 -2.48 -5.43 3.29
CA PHE A 57 -3.09 -5.65 4.60
C PHE A 57 -2.10 -5.61 5.75
N GLY A 58 -0.80 -5.74 5.48
CA GLY A 58 0.24 -5.81 6.51
C GLY A 58 1.37 -4.80 6.38
N GLY A 59 1.46 -4.09 5.26
CA GLY A 59 2.51 -3.12 5.02
C GLY A 59 2.34 -1.84 5.82
N ARG A 60 3.43 -1.34 6.37
CA ARG A 60 3.50 -0.03 7.05
C ARG A 60 4.59 0.80 6.42
N THR A 61 4.31 2.08 6.18
CA THR A 61 5.28 3.01 5.61
C THR A 61 5.33 4.31 6.39
N TYR A 62 6.50 4.92 6.37
CA TYR A 62 6.81 6.19 7.01
C TYR A 62 7.42 7.08 5.96
N TYR A 63 6.78 8.21 5.66
CA TYR A 63 7.26 9.20 4.69
C TYR A 63 7.57 10.51 5.38
N TYR A 64 8.69 11.11 5.01
CA TYR A 64 9.12 12.43 5.46
C TYR A 64 9.05 13.38 4.27
N VAL A 65 8.14 14.33 4.30
CA VAL A 65 7.75 15.17 3.16
C VAL A 65 8.03 16.63 3.45
N GLU A 66 8.66 17.31 2.52
CA GLU A 66 8.74 18.79 2.51
C GLU A 66 7.56 19.33 1.71
N SER A 67 6.50 19.76 2.43
CA SER A 67 5.29 20.28 1.82
C SER A 67 5.42 21.74 1.40
N GLU A 68 4.54 22.16 0.51
CA GLU A 68 4.31 23.56 0.14
C GLU A 68 2.94 24.02 0.64
N THR A 69 2.73 25.33 0.67
CA THR A 69 1.46 25.93 1.17
C THR A 69 0.21 25.40 0.44
N LYS A 70 0.36 25.02 -0.84
CA LYS A 70 -0.73 24.46 -1.65
C LYS A 70 -1.05 23.00 -1.36
N ASP A 71 -0.16 22.31 -0.66
CA ASP A 71 -0.29 20.87 -0.41
C ASP A 71 -1.22 20.60 0.78
N ASP A 72 -2.13 19.66 0.61
CA ASP A 72 -2.96 19.13 1.69
C ASP A 72 -2.43 17.76 2.10
N ILE A 73 -1.50 17.74 3.05
CA ILE A 73 -0.85 16.51 3.51
C ILE A 73 -1.82 15.63 4.30
N LYS A 74 -2.78 16.22 5.01
CA LYS A 74 -3.83 15.47 5.70
C LYS A 74 -4.68 14.67 4.72
N ALA A 75 -5.14 15.31 3.65
CA ALA A 75 -5.93 14.64 2.60
C ALA A 75 -5.10 13.56 1.88
N LEU A 76 -3.82 13.80 1.63
CA LEU A 76 -2.90 12.81 1.07
C LEU A 76 -2.82 11.57 1.98
N ALA A 77 -2.60 11.77 3.27
CA ALA A 77 -2.53 10.68 4.25
C ALA A 77 -3.82 9.86 4.31
N GLU A 78 -4.98 10.51 4.28
CA GLU A 78 -6.29 9.85 4.33
C GLU A 78 -6.57 8.99 3.09
N LYS A 79 -6.07 9.38 1.93
CA LYS A 79 -6.31 8.68 0.65
C LYS A 79 -5.25 7.63 0.32
N LEU A 80 -4.10 7.66 0.98
CA LEU A 80 -2.95 6.84 0.60
C LEU A 80 -3.08 5.36 0.99
N PRO A 81 -3.58 4.98 2.19
CA PRO A 81 -3.67 3.57 2.57
C PRO A 81 -4.50 2.73 1.60
N SER A 82 -4.22 1.43 1.55
CA SER A 82 -4.98 0.46 0.74
C SER A 82 -6.48 0.46 1.07
N SER A 83 -6.82 0.68 2.35
CA SER A 83 -8.21 0.73 2.82
C SER A 83 -9.02 1.90 2.25
N ALA A 84 -8.37 2.92 1.69
CA ALA A 84 -9.04 4.03 1.02
C ALA A 84 -9.47 3.70 -0.42
N ALA A 85 -9.05 2.58 -0.98
CA ALA A 85 -9.41 2.15 -2.33
C ALA A 85 -10.76 1.42 -2.34
N ASP A 86 -11.53 1.62 -3.40
CA ASP A 86 -12.89 1.06 -3.54
C ASP A 86 -12.92 -0.48 -3.53
N GLY A 87 -11.88 -1.13 -4.04
CA GLY A 87 -11.78 -2.59 -4.10
C GLY A 87 -11.31 -3.27 -2.82
N TYR A 88 -11.02 -2.50 -1.75
CA TYR A 88 -10.52 -3.05 -0.49
C TYR A 88 -11.54 -3.96 0.20
N GLY A 89 -11.04 -4.99 0.88
CA GLY A 89 -11.86 -5.84 1.77
C GLY A 89 -11.88 -7.32 1.42
N LYS A 90 -11.18 -7.73 0.37
CA LYS A 90 -11.02 -9.15 -0.01
C LYS A 90 -9.59 -9.44 -0.47
N PRO A 91 -9.14 -10.72 -0.40
CA PRO A 91 -7.80 -11.09 -0.87
C PRO A 91 -7.55 -10.68 -2.31
N PHE A 92 -6.31 -10.27 -2.60
CA PHE A 92 -5.92 -9.82 -3.94
C PHE A 92 -6.16 -10.86 -5.02
N TYR A 93 -5.98 -12.14 -4.72
CA TYR A 93 -6.27 -13.23 -5.65
C TYR A 93 -7.72 -13.19 -6.16
N ASP A 94 -8.68 -12.92 -5.28
CA ASP A 94 -10.10 -12.82 -5.66
C ASP A 94 -10.36 -11.60 -6.53
N ILE A 95 -9.73 -10.46 -6.21
CA ILE A 95 -9.80 -9.25 -7.03
C ILE A 95 -9.22 -9.49 -8.42
N PHE A 96 -8.07 -10.14 -8.48
CA PHE A 96 -7.38 -10.45 -9.73
C PHE A 96 -8.19 -11.43 -10.59
N LYS A 97 -8.82 -12.42 -9.98
CA LYS A 97 -9.72 -13.36 -10.64
C LYS A 97 -10.95 -12.66 -11.22
N GLU A 98 -11.56 -11.75 -10.46
CA GLU A 98 -12.70 -10.94 -10.94
C GLU A 98 -12.32 -10.02 -12.10
N ALA A 99 -11.08 -9.58 -12.17
CA ALA A 99 -10.52 -8.79 -13.27
C ALA A 99 -10.06 -9.66 -14.45
N ASN A 100 -10.46 -10.94 -14.54
CA ASN A 100 -10.03 -11.89 -15.55
C ASN A 100 -8.50 -12.03 -15.67
N PHE A 101 -7.80 -11.95 -14.54
CA PHE A 101 -6.33 -11.99 -14.44
C PHE A 101 -5.63 -10.88 -15.25
N ASP A 102 -6.28 -9.75 -15.40
CA ASP A 102 -5.75 -8.57 -16.08
C ASP A 102 -5.45 -7.46 -15.06
N PHE A 103 -4.16 -7.18 -14.83
CA PHE A 103 -3.71 -6.12 -13.93
C PHE A 103 -4.22 -4.72 -14.33
N TYR A 104 -4.44 -4.48 -15.61
CA TYR A 104 -4.89 -3.18 -16.08
C TYR A 104 -6.36 -2.88 -15.72
N GLN A 105 -7.12 -3.91 -15.33
CA GLN A 105 -8.49 -3.78 -14.85
C GLN A 105 -8.58 -3.50 -13.35
N ILE A 106 -7.46 -3.58 -12.63
CA ILE A 106 -7.41 -3.34 -11.19
C ILE A 106 -7.16 -1.85 -10.94
N ASP A 107 -7.90 -1.29 -9.97
CA ASP A 107 -7.69 0.08 -9.52
C ASP A 107 -6.24 0.25 -9.01
N LYS A 108 -5.53 1.20 -9.61
CA LYS A 108 -4.15 1.53 -9.21
C LYS A 108 -4.04 1.95 -7.74
N GLY A 109 -5.10 2.52 -7.19
CA GLY A 109 -5.17 2.92 -5.79
C GLY A 109 -5.14 1.75 -4.79
N MET A 110 -5.34 0.50 -5.26
CA MET A 110 -5.22 -0.70 -4.45
C MET A 110 -3.77 -1.01 -4.05
N PHE A 111 -2.81 -0.69 -4.92
CA PHE A 111 -1.39 -0.98 -4.69
C PHE A 111 -0.78 0.02 -3.72
N ALA A 112 -1.05 -0.19 -2.43
CA ALA A 112 -0.65 0.72 -1.37
C ALA A 112 -0.42 -0.05 -0.06
N PRO A 113 0.40 0.52 0.86
CA PRO A 113 0.55 -0.05 2.20
C PRO A 113 -0.76 0.04 3.00
N ALA A 114 -0.88 -0.85 3.99
CA ALA A 114 -2.04 -0.91 4.88
C ALA A 114 -2.11 0.30 5.83
N GLU A 115 -0.96 0.70 6.38
CA GLU A 115 -0.84 1.82 7.31
C GLU A 115 0.24 2.78 6.82
N VAL A 116 -0.06 4.06 6.86
CA VAL A 116 0.83 5.13 6.38
C VAL A 116 1.00 6.16 7.47
N VAL A 117 2.25 6.56 7.70
CA VAL A 117 2.60 7.70 8.56
C VAL A 117 3.32 8.73 7.71
N ILE A 118 2.81 9.95 7.66
CA ILE A 118 3.45 11.06 6.95
C ILE A 118 3.90 12.10 7.98
N ASN A 119 5.20 12.36 7.99
CA ASN A 119 5.81 13.46 8.74
C ASN A 119 5.99 14.64 7.79
N ASP A 120 5.27 15.72 8.04
CA ASP A 120 5.44 16.96 7.30
C ASP A 120 6.60 17.75 7.92
N LEU A 121 7.73 17.75 7.23
CA LEU A 121 8.95 18.44 7.68
C LEU A 121 8.79 19.96 7.70
N THR A 122 7.88 20.50 6.91
CA THR A 122 7.66 21.94 6.81
C THR A 122 6.86 22.46 8.00
N THR A 123 5.83 21.72 8.43
CA THR A 123 4.94 22.13 9.55
C THR A 123 5.25 21.44 10.88
N GLY A 124 5.98 20.33 10.83
CA GLY A 124 6.20 19.47 11.99
C GLY A 124 5.03 18.58 12.35
N GLU A 125 3.94 18.59 11.57
CA GLU A 125 2.77 17.74 11.80
C GLU A 125 3.03 16.29 11.40
N LEU A 126 2.37 15.37 12.11
CA LEU A 126 2.40 13.94 11.82
C LEU A 126 0.98 13.45 11.56
N PHE A 127 0.81 12.73 10.44
CA PHE A 127 -0.47 12.13 10.06
C PHE A 127 -0.31 10.62 9.98
N ARG A 128 -1.18 9.90 10.67
CA ARG A 128 -1.24 8.43 10.64
C ARG A 128 -2.61 8.00 10.17
N GLU A 129 -2.66 7.20 9.11
CA GLU A 129 -3.89 6.72 8.52
C GLU A 129 -3.78 5.25 8.08
N GLY A 130 -4.93 4.58 7.98
CA GLY A 130 -4.99 3.16 7.68
C GLY A 130 -4.69 2.28 8.87
N PHE A 131 -4.66 0.99 8.66
CA PHE A 131 -4.41 0.00 9.71
C PHE A 131 -3.98 -1.34 9.12
N VAL A 132 -3.21 -2.11 9.89
CA VAL A 132 -2.89 -3.50 9.56
C VAL A 132 -4.13 -4.37 9.79
N ASN A 133 -4.58 -5.06 8.75
CA ASN A 133 -5.76 -5.91 8.79
C ASN A 133 -5.36 -7.38 8.99
N VAL A 134 -5.20 -7.78 10.24
CA VAL A 134 -4.77 -9.13 10.62
C VAL A 134 -5.74 -10.21 10.15
N GLU A 135 -7.03 -9.95 10.18
CA GLU A 135 -8.04 -10.92 9.77
C GLU A 135 -7.97 -11.24 8.27
N LEU A 136 -7.81 -10.20 7.44
CA LEU A 136 -7.62 -10.43 6.00
C LEU A 136 -6.28 -11.08 5.69
N LEU A 137 -5.21 -10.75 6.44
CA LEU A 137 -3.93 -11.44 6.31
C LEU A 137 -4.04 -12.93 6.64
N LYS A 138 -4.68 -13.27 7.75
CA LYS A 138 -4.92 -14.67 8.13
C LYS A 138 -5.71 -15.41 7.06
N LYS A 139 -6.77 -14.80 6.57
CA LYS A 139 -7.60 -15.37 5.50
C LYS A 139 -6.78 -15.61 4.23
N SER A 140 -5.98 -14.64 3.81
CA SER A 140 -5.12 -14.76 2.63
C SER A 140 -4.06 -15.84 2.80
N PHE A 141 -3.41 -15.88 3.97
CA PHE A 141 -2.32 -16.81 4.24
C PHE A 141 -2.79 -18.23 4.58
N GLY A 142 -4.07 -18.42 4.88
CA GLY A 142 -4.65 -19.71 5.25
C GLY A 142 -4.30 -20.16 6.67
N VAL A 143 -4.16 -19.22 7.57
CA VAL A 143 -3.82 -19.48 8.97
C VAL A 143 -4.86 -18.95 9.95
#